data_9bbd7c664c8f9d7ddde23bc754ce525b
#
_entry.id   9bbd7c664c8f9d7ddde23bc754ce525b
#
_cell.length_a   1.000
_cell.length_b   1.000
_cell.length_c   1.000
_cell.angle_alpha   90.00
_cell.angle_beta   90.00
_cell.angle_gamma   90.00
#
_symmetry.space_group_name_H-M   'P 1'
#
loop_
_entity.id
_entity.type
_entity.pdbx_description
1 polymer ?
#
loop_
_entity_poly.entity_id
_entity_poly.type
_entity_poly.pdbx_seq_one_letter_code
_entity_poly.pdbx_strand_id
1 'polypeptide(L)'
;MANVIIIGGGPAGVSAGLYTLRGNVDTTIFTQGGSALIKAEKIENYYGFPEGIGGKELYDRGIDSVKRLGANVIEEEVTNVDYDGKFVVSTGKNEYRADALVIANGANRNVPRIKNIKEFEGRGVSYCAVCDAFFYRGKKTAVIGNGEYAIHEANTLKKVAESVVMLTDGKEAPEYDNCDTRKIKSIEGNETVEKIVFEDGSEMAVDGVFIALGVAGGVDLARKLGAVVNGSYISVDENMLTNIPNLYAVGDCTGGLLQVAKAVCDGAKAGIDIIKKLK
;
A
#
# COMPACT_ATOMS: atom_id res chain seq x y z
N MET A 1 24.44 10.10 6.62
CA MET A 1 24.51 8.63 6.53
C MET A 1 23.44 8.20 5.54
N ALA A 2 23.73 7.21 4.69
CA ALA A 2 22.70 6.72 3.76
C ALA A 2 21.56 6.09 4.54
N ASN A 3 20.31 6.32 4.08
CA ASN A 3 19.14 5.85 4.79
C ASN A 3 18.14 5.13 3.86
N VAL A 4 17.42 4.19 4.43
CA VAL A 4 16.35 3.44 3.75
C VAL A 4 15.07 3.50 4.54
N ILE A 5 13.96 3.67 3.83
CA ILE A 5 12.61 3.50 4.37
C ILE A 5 12.04 2.18 3.87
N ILE A 6 11.42 1.42 4.77
CA ILE A 6 10.75 0.15 4.48
C ILE A 6 9.27 0.30 4.85
N ILE A 7 8.39 0.12 3.88
CA ILE A 7 6.94 0.18 4.09
C ILE A 7 6.41 -1.23 4.27
N GLY A 8 6.12 -1.59 5.51
CA GLY A 8 5.60 -2.90 5.92
C GLY A 8 6.52 -3.65 6.88
N GLY A 9 6.03 -3.90 8.09
CA GLY A 9 6.73 -4.63 9.17
C GLY A 9 6.52 -6.15 9.14
N GLY A 10 6.11 -6.71 8.01
CA GLY A 10 5.99 -8.16 7.83
C GLY A 10 7.33 -8.87 7.63
N PRO A 11 7.35 -10.20 7.40
CA PRO A 11 8.59 -10.98 7.27
C PRO A 11 9.57 -10.44 6.22
N ALA A 12 9.07 -9.93 5.09
CA ALA A 12 9.88 -9.37 4.03
C ALA A 12 10.57 -8.06 4.45
N GLY A 13 9.80 -7.11 5.01
CA GLY A 13 10.34 -5.83 5.45
C GLY A 13 11.29 -5.96 6.64
N VAL A 14 10.94 -6.79 7.62
CA VAL A 14 11.84 -7.11 8.75
C VAL A 14 13.14 -7.73 8.23
N SER A 15 13.07 -8.69 7.31
CA SER A 15 14.27 -9.30 6.74
C SER A 15 15.16 -8.26 6.02
N ALA A 16 14.58 -7.39 5.19
CA ALA A 16 15.33 -6.30 4.56
C ALA A 16 16.00 -5.41 5.62
N GLY A 17 15.26 -5.01 6.66
CA GLY A 17 15.76 -4.20 7.77
C GLY A 17 16.91 -4.85 8.54
N LEU A 18 16.86 -6.16 8.79
CA LEU A 18 17.96 -6.88 9.44
C LEU A 18 19.27 -6.77 8.65
N TYR A 19 19.22 -6.86 7.33
CA TYR A 19 20.42 -6.73 6.49
C TYR A 19 20.90 -5.29 6.39
N THR A 20 20.02 -4.33 6.14
CA THR A 20 20.40 -2.91 6.00
C THR A 20 21.04 -2.36 7.29
N LEU A 21 20.46 -2.67 8.46
CA LEU A 21 21.01 -2.31 9.76
C LEU A 21 22.42 -2.91 10.01
N ARG A 22 22.59 -4.21 9.70
CA ARG A 22 23.89 -4.86 9.80
C ARG A 22 24.91 -4.30 8.80
N GLY A 23 24.42 -3.71 7.72
CA GLY A 23 25.22 -2.97 6.75
C GLY A 23 25.49 -1.52 7.14
N ASN A 24 25.12 -1.05 8.33
CA ASN A 24 25.23 0.34 8.78
C ASN A 24 24.49 1.35 7.88
N VAL A 25 23.32 0.94 7.33
CA VAL A 25 22.39 1.83 6.67
C VAL A 25 21.31 2.20 7.68
N ASP A 26 21.06 3.49 7.85
CA ASP A 26 20.00 3.98 8.73
C ASP A 26 18.63 3.48 8.20
N THR A 27 17.86 2.83 9.05
CA THR A 27 16.68 2.07 8.60
C THR A 27 15.45 2.46 9.40
N THR A 28 14.45 2.98 8.68
CA THR A 28 13.11 3.26 9.21
C THR A 28 12.12 2.26 8.64
N ILE A 29 11.30 1.63 9.49
CA ILE A 29 10.26 0.67 9.11
C ILE A 29 8.90 1.22 9.51
N PHE A 30 8.03 1.43 8.53
CA PHE A 30 6.62 1.77 8.77
C PHE A 30 5.78 0.52 8.91
N THR A 31 4.94 0.48 9.93
CA THR A 31 4.00 -0.61 10.17
C THR A 31 2.69 -0.08 10.75
N GLN A 32 1.64 -0.87 10.71
CA GLN A 32 0.36 -0.57 11.34
C GLN A 32 0.08 -1.53 12.51
N GLY A 33 1.13 -1.95 13.20
CA GLY A 33 1.01 -2.88 14.33
C GLY A 33 0.63 -4.31 13.93
N GLY A 34 0.74 -4.68 12.64
CA GLY A 34 0.38 -6.01 12.17
C GLY A 34 0.82 -6.33 10.75
N SER A 35 0.59 -7.58 10.37
CA SER A 35 0.76 -8.09 9.01
C SER A 35 -0.24 -9.21 8.75
N ALA A 36 -0.34 -9.70 7.52
CA ALA A 36 -1.15 -10.90 7.21
C ALA A 36 -0.75 -12.10 8.09
N LEU A 37 0.49 -12.12 8.56
CA LEU A 37 1.05 -13.16 9.42
C LEU A 37 0.27 -13.34 10.72
N ILE A 38 -0.19 -12.26 11.36
CA ILE A 38 -0.88 -12.34 12.67
C ILE A 38 -2.21 -13.11 12.63
N LYS A 39 -2.76 -13.34 11.44
CA LYS A 39 -4.00 -14.10 11.24
C LYS A 39 -3.76 -15.61 11.27
N ALA A 40 -2.50 -16.05 11.19
CA ALA A 40 -2.15 -17.46 11.25
C ALA A 40 -2.03 -17.90 12.72
N GLU A 41 -2.92 -18.80 13.16
CA GLU A 41 -2.85 -19.37 14.51
C GLU A 41 -1.55 -20.14 14.71
N LYS A 42 -1.14 -20.92 13.70
CA LYS A 42 0.08 -21.72 13.71
C LYS A 42 0.71 -21.80 12.32
N ILE A 43 2.03 -21.66 12.27
CA ILE A 43 2.86 -21.80 11.07
C ILE A 43 3.79 -22.98 11.32
N GLU A 44 3.59 -24.08 10.59
CA GLU A 44 4.32 -25.35 10.77
C GLU A 44 5.40 -25.58 9.70
N ASN A 45 5.38 -24.80 8.63
CA ASN A 45 6.27 -24.94 7.49
C ASN A 45 7.38 -23.88 7.42
N TYR A 46 7.74 -23.27 8.56
CA TYR A 46 8.85 -22.34 8.63
C TYR A 46 10.03 -22.92 9.38
N TYR A 47 11.19 -22.91 8.73
CA TYR A 47 12.41 -23.51 9.27
C TYR A 47 12.80 -22.98 10.65
N GLY A 48 13.21 -23.89 11.55
CA GLY A 48 13.69 -23.56 12.89
C GLY A 48 12.64 -23.64 14.00
N PHE A 49 11.38 -23.99 13.66
CA PHE A 49 10.29 -24.14 14.62
C PHE A 49 9.66 -25.53 14.55
N PRO A 50 10.25 -26.55 15.19
CA PRO A 50 9.78 -27.94 15.09
C PRO A 50 8.37 -28.14 15.59
N GLU A 51 7.95 -27.35 16.59
CA GLU A 51 6.57 -27.34 17.13
C GLU A 51 5.63 -26.36 16.37
N GLY A 52 6.13 -25.71 15.31
CA GLY A 52 5.47 -24.57 14.70
C GLY A 52 5.59 -23.30 15.54
N ILE A 53 5.06 -22.20 15.04
CA ILE A 53 5.04 -20.91 15.74
C ILE A 53 3.76 -20.15 15.41
N GLY A 54 3.18 -19.44 16.38
CA GLY A 54 2.07 -18.53 16.16
C GLY A 54 2.48 -17.35 15.26
N GLY A 55 1.60 -16.96 14.33
CA GLY A 55 1.91 -15.88 13.39
C GLY A 55 2.16 -14.55 14.11
N LYS A 56 1.38 -14.24 15.16
CA LYS A 56 1.61 -13.05 15.98
C LYS A 56 2.97 -13.10 16.68
N GLU A 57 3.32 -14.24 17.27
CA GLU A 57 4.61 -14.42 17.96
C GLU A 57 5.78 -14.23 16.98
N LEU A 58 5.69 -14.81 15.77
CA LEU A 58 6.73 -14.65 14.75
C LEU A 58 6.86 -13.18 14.31
N TYR A 59 5.73 -12.47 14.18
CA TYR A 59 5.72 -11.04 13.88
C TYR A 59 6.42 -10.24 14.99
N ASP A 60 6.03 -10.42 16.23
CA ASP A 60 6.58 -9.70 17.39
C ASP A 60 8.09 -9.92 17.50
N ARG A 61 8.56 -11.17 17.40
CA ARG A 61 9.99 -11.54 17.40
C ARG A 61 10.76 -10.85 16.25
N GLY A 62 10.13 -10.72 15.08
CA GLY A 62 10.71 -10.02 13.93
C GLY A 62 10.92 -8.53 14.21
N ILE A 63 9.89 -7.86 14.71
CA ILE A 63 9.94 -6.43 15.07
C ILE A 63 10.98 -6.18 16.17
N ASP A 64 11.00 -7.01 17.22
CA ASP A 64 11.98 -6.89 18.31
C ASP A 64 13.42 -7.07 17.80
N SER A 65 13.62 -7.93 16.81
CA SER A 65 14.95 -8.16 16.22
C SER A 65 15.48 -6.91 15.52
N VAL A 66 14.67 -6.20 14.74
CA VAL A 66 15.09 -4.96 14.07
C VAL A 66 15.22 -3.79 15.05
N LYS A 67 14.32 -3.67 16.02
CA LYS A 67 14.44 -2.66 17.11
C LYS A 67 15.74 -2.82 17.88
N ARG A 68 16.11 -4.06 18.24
CA ARG A 68 17.37 -4.37 18.93
C ARG A 68 18.61 -3.95 18.12
N LEU A 69 18.53 -3.96 16.79
CA LEU A 69 19.60 -3.52 15.89
C LEU A 69 19.58 -2.01 15.61
N GLY A 70 18.62 -1.27 16.16
CA GLY A 70 18.52 0.18 16.04
C GLY A 70 17.61 0.70 14.94
N ALA A 71 16.68 -0.13 14.42
CA ALA A 71 15.66 0.37 13.50
C ALA A 71 14.75 1.40 14.18
N ASN A 72 14.43 2.46 13.46
CA ASN A 72 13.33 3.33 13.80
C ASN A 72 12.01 2.68 13.29
N VAL A 73 11.22 2.11 14.19
CA VAL A 73 9.93 1.48 13.84
C VAL A 73 8.80 2.45 14.17
N ILE A 74 8.10 2.89 13.13
CA ILE A 74 7.02 3.90 13.22
C ILE A 74 5.69 3.22 12.94
N GLU A 75 4.76 3.33 13.89
CA GLU A 75 3.38 2.82 13.75
C GLU A 75 2.49 3.92 13.15
N GLU A 76 2.67 4.18 11.85
CA GLU A 76 1.87 5.12 11.08
C GLU A 76 1.51 4.52 9.72
N GLU A 77 0.36 4.94 9.18
CA GLU A 77 -0.07 4.61 7.84
C GLU A 77 0.70 5.45 6.82
N VAL A 78 1.34 4.80 5.85
CA VAL A 78 1.88 5.48 4.67
C VAL A 78 0.74 5.70 3.68
N THR A 79 0.43 6.97 3.41
CA THR A 79 -0.66 7.38 2.52
C THR A 79 -0.17 7.74 1.12
N ASN A 80 1.09 8.16 1.01
CA ASN A 80 1.68 8.54 -0.28
C ASN A 80 3.18 8.28 -0.33
N VAL A 81 3.68 8.13 -1.57
CA VAL A 81 5.10 8.13 -1.90
C VAL A 81 5.34 9.04 -3.10
N ASP A 82 6.47 9.73 -3.11
CA ASP A 82 6.88 10.63 -4.18
C ASP A 82 8.41 10.60 -4.33
N TYR A 83 8.95 11.29 -5.34
CA TYR A 83 10.38 11.39 -5.59
C TYR A 83 10.76 12.82 -6.05
N ASP A 84 11.63 13.46 -5.28
CA ASP A 84 12.15 14.82 -5.56
C ASP A 84 13.68 14.89 -5.53
N GLY A 85 14.35 13.83 -5.93
CA GLY A 85 15.78 13.59 -5.74
C GLY A 85 16.08 12.62 -4.59
N LYS A 86 15.12 12.45 -3.69
CA LYS A 86 15.02 11.38 -2.70
C LYS A 86 13.61 10.83 -2.69
N PHE A 87 13.40 9.62 -2.17
CA PHE A 87 12.07 9.14 -1.91
C PHE A 87 11.44 9.94 -0.77
N VAL A 88 10.23 10.42 -0.99
CA VAL A 88 9.39 11.10 0.01
C VAL A 88 8.28 10.16 0.39
N VAL A 89 8.16 9.83 1.67
CA VAL A 89 7.12 8.96 2.23
C VAL A 89 6.25 9.81 3.13
N SER A 90 4.97 9.92 2.80
CA SER A 90 4.02 10.73 3.57
C SER A 90 3.11 9.83 4.39
N THR A 91 2.84 10.26 5.61
CA THR A 91 1.79 9.74 6.49
C THR A 91 0.72 10.82 6.68
N GLY A 92 -0.35 10.53 7.41
CA GLY A 92 -1.33 11.56 7.78
C GLY A 92 -0.76 12.70 8.67
N LYS A 93 0.48 12.54 9.18
CA LYS A 93 1.08 13.46 10.14
C LYS A 93 2.37 14.12 9.63
N ASN A 94 3.22 13.35 8.96
CA ASN A 94 4.60 13.74 8.66
C ASN A 94 5.04 13.31 7.26
N GLU A 95 6.14 13.90 6.79
CA GLU A 95 6.90 13.46 5.62
C GLU A 95 8.30 13.00 6.04
N TYR A 96 8.76 11.93 5.40
CA TYR A 96 10.06 11.31 5.65
C TYR A 96 10.80 11.15 4.33
N ARG A 97 12.13 11.22 4.34
CA ARG A 97 12.96 11.16 3.14
C ARG A 97 13.99 10.05 3.22
N ALA A 98 14.22 9.36 2.10
CA ALA A 98 15.21 8.28 2.05
C ALA A 98 15.95 8.21 0.72
N ASP A 99 17.15 7.63 0.76
CA ASP A 99 17.99 7.36 -0.41
C ASP A 99 17.53 6.09 -1.15
N ALA A 100 16.89 5.15 -0.41
CA ALA A 100 16.25 3.97 -0.97
C ALA A 100 14.89 3.71 -0.31
N LEU A 101 13.99 3.09 -1.06
CA LEU A 101 12.65 2.72 -0.59
C LEU A 101 12.37 1.23 -0.85
N VAL A 102 11.83 0.54 0.16
CA VAL A 102 11.40 -0.86 0.04
C VAL A 102 9.89 -0.96 0.27
N ILE A 103 9.16 -1.42 -0.72
CA ILE A 103 7.73 -1.74 -0.62
C ILE A 103 7.58 -3.19 -0.15
N ALA A 104 7.09 -3.39 1.07
CA ALA A 104 6.97 -4.69 1.74
C ALA A 104 5.58 -4.91 2.40
N ASN A 105 4.56 -4.18 1.96
CA ASN A 105 3.23 -4.15 2.58
C ASN A 105 2.27 -5.26 2.09
N GLY A 106 2.82 -6.33 1.47
CA GLY A 106 2.07 -7.52 1.09
C GLY A 106 1.21 -7.36 -0.17
N ALA A 107 0.34 -8.34 -0.43
CA ALA A 107 -0.46 -8.44 -1.66
C ALA A 107 -1.88 -7.86 -1.53
N ASN A 108 -2.27 -7.34 -0.37
CA ASN A 108 -3.67 -7.00 -0.12
C ASN A 108 -4.07 -5.68 -0.80
N ARG A 109 -4.90 -5.82 -1.82
CA ARG A 109 -5.80 -4.78 -2.28
C ARG A 109 -7.18 -5.09 -1.70
N ASN A 110 -7.70 -4.22 -0.84
CA ASN A 110 -9.08 -4.30 -0.38
C ASN A 110 -10.01 -3.84 -1.50
N VAL A 111 -10.43 -4.75 -2.36
CA VAL A 111 -11.48 -4.47 -3.35
C VAL A 111 -12.83 -4.71 -2.68
N PRO A 112 -13.71 -3.72 -2.62
CA PRO A 112 -15.02 -3.88 -2.00
C PRO A 112 -15.87 -4.84 -2.83
N ARG A 113 -16.81 -5.53 -2.16
CA ARG A 113 -17.77 -6.42 -2.82
C ARG A 113 -18.96 -5.62 -3.40
N ILE A 114 -18.66 -4.59 -4.18
CA ILE A 114 -19.64 -3.77 -4.87
C ILE A 114 -19.81 -4.29 -6.30
N LYS A 115 -21.06 -4.43 -6.74
CA LYS A 115 -21.35 -4.96 -8.07
C LYS A 115 -20.76 -4.04 -9.15
N ASN A 116 -20.23 -4.65 -10.20
CA ASN A 116 -19.66 -4.02 -11.41
C ASN A 116 -18.32 -3.27 -11.21
N ILE A 117 -17.72 -3.21 -10.02
CA ILE A 117 -16.41 -2.55 -9.83
C ILE A 117 -15.39 -3.02 -10.87
N LYS A 118 -15.23 -4.35 -11.01
CA LYS A 118 -14.24 -4.94 -11.93
C LYS A 118 -14.54 -4.66 -13.39
N GLU A 119 -15.82 -4.54 -13.73
CA GLU A 119 -16.25 -4.24 -15.09
C GLU A 119 -15.82 -2.85 -15.52
N PHE A 120 -15.85 -1.88 -14.62
CA PHE A 120 -15.48 -0.50 -14.88
C PHE A 120 -14.02 -0.15 -14.52
N GLU A 121 -13.18 -1.12 -14.16
CA GLU A 121 -11.74 -0.87 -13.98
C GLU A 121 -11.11 -0.30 -15.26
N GLY A 122 -10.46 0.88 -15.14
CA GLY A 122 -9.93 1.63 -16.29
C GLY A 122 -10.99 2.31 -17.16
N ARG A 123 -12.28 2.13 -16.84
CA ARG A 123 -13.41 2.77 -17.52
C ARG A 123 -14.26 3.60 -16.55
N GLY A 124 -13.61 4.32 -15.65
CA GLY A 124 -14.24 5.15 -14.63
C GLY A 124 -13.98 4.68 -13.20
N VAL A 125 -13.53 3.45 -12.97
CA VAL A 125 -13.02 2.98 -11.68
C VAL A 125 -11.51 3.00 -11.68
N SER A 126 -10.92 3.69 -10.71
CA SER A 126 -9.48 3.83 -10.49
C SER A 126 -9.09 3.47 -9.05
N TYR A 127 -7.80 3.21 -8.84
CA TYR A 127 -7.19 2.92 -7.54
C TYR A 127 -6.07 3.91 -7.19
N CYS A 128 -5.85 4.95 -8.01
CA CYS A 128 -4.75 5.89 -7.84
C CYS A 128 -5.15 7.27 -8.34
N ALA A 129 -5.46 8.20 -7.42
CA ALA A 129 -5.79 9.56 -7.80
C ALA A 129 -4.60 10.28 -8.44
N VAL A 130 -3.39 10.10 -7.92
CA VAL A 130 -2.19 10.74 -8.52
C VAL A 130 -1.98 10.32 -9.96
N CYS A 131 -2.30 9.05 -10.31
CA CYS A 131 -2.15 8.52 -11.67
C CYS A 131 -3.22 9.08 -12.63
N ASP A 132 -4.47 9.16 -12.16
CA ASP A 132 -5.63 9.29 -13.05
C ASP A 132 -6.41 10.60 -12.86
N ALA A 133 -6.14 11.41 -11.83
CA ALA A 133 -6.90 12.63 -11.53
C ALA A 133 -6.98 13.59 -12.72
N PHE A 134 -5.96 13.64 -13.58
CA PHE A 134 -5.94 14.50 -14.77
C PHE A 134 -7.12 14.24 -15.71
N PHE A 135 -7.56 12.98 -15.86
CA PHE A 135 -8.69 12.59 -16.71
C PHE A 135 -10.06 13.03 -16.15
N TYR A 136 -10.07 13.44 -14.88
CA TYR A 136 -11.28 13.85 -14.15
C TYR A 136 -11.33 15.36 -13.88
N ARG A 137 -10.55 16.16 -14.62
CA ARG A 137 -10.60 17.62 -14.52
C ARG A 137 -11.99 18.14 -14.86
N GLY A 138 -12.60 18.90 -13.91
CA GLY A 138 -13.94 19.47 -14.07
C GLY A 138 -15.07 18.43 -14.06
N LYS A 139 -14.82 17.20 -13.54
CA LYS A 139 -15.80 16.12 -13.45
C LYS A 139 -16.17 15.84 -12.00
N LYS A 140 -17.28 15.14 -11.80
CA LYS A 140 -17.77 14.70 -10.49
C LYS A 140 -17.16 13.35 -10.14
N THR A 141 -16.48 13.28 -9.00
CA THR A 141 -15.79 12.04 -8.58
C THR A 141 -16.21 11.59 -7.19
N ALA A 142 -16.14 10.29 -6.96
CA ALA A 142 -16.35 9.69 -5.66
C ALA A 142 -15.10 8.92 -5.22
N VAL A 143 -14.78 8.95 -3.94
CA VAL A 143 -13.73 8.13 -3.31
C VAL A 143 -14.39 7.16 -2.35
N ILE A 144 -14.24 5.85 -2.59
CA ILE A 144 -14.77 4.82 -1.69
C ILE A 144 -13.71 4.46 -0.65
N GLY A 145 -13.95 4.85 0.60
CA GLY A 145 -13.05 4.61 1.72
C GLY A 145 -13.39 5.48 2.92
N ASN A 146 -12.74 5.25 4.06
CA ASN A 146 -13.02 5.99 5.29
C ASN A 146 -11.77 6.19 6.18
N GLY A 147 -10.57 5.95 5.68
CA GLY A 147 -9.29 6.13 6.40
C GLY A 147 -8.44 7.27 5.85
N GLU A 148 -7.27 7.47 6.43
CA GLU A 148 -6.30 8.52 6.03
C GLU A 148 -5.92 8.41 4.54
N TYR A 149 -5.79 7.20 4.02
CA TYR A 149 -5.54 6.98 2.60
C TYR A 149 -6.68 7.53 1.72
N ALA A 150 -7.95 7.29 2.08
CA ALA A 150 -9.09 7.82 1.34
C ALA A 150 -9.14 9.36 1.38
N ILE A 151 -8.84 9.97 2.53
CA ILE A 151 -8.73 11.43 2.69
C ILE A 151 -7.62 11.97 1.78
N HIS A 152 -6.46 11.30 1.72
CA HIS A 152 -5.36 11.70 0.84
C HIS A 152 -5.75 11.66 -0.65
N GLU A 153 -6.38 10.57 -1.11
CA GLU A 153 -6.86 10.42 -2.49
C GLU A 153 -7.92 11.48 -2.84
N ALA A 154 -8.88 11.73 -1.93
CA ALA A 154 -9.91 12.75 -2.10
C ALA A 154 -9.31 14.16 -2.19
N ASN A 155 -8.35 14.50 -1.35
CA ASN A 155 -7.65 15.79 -1.39
C ASN A 155 -6.82 15.96 -2.67
N THR A 156 -6.28 14.89 -3.22
CA THR A 156 -5.60 14.90 -4.51
C THR A 156 -6.58 15.23 -5.65
N LEU A 157 -7.75 14.60 -5.66
CA LEU A 157 -8.80 14.85 -6.65
C LEU A 157 -9.41 16.25 -6.54
N LYS A 158 -9.58 16.80 -5.33
CA LYS A 158 -10.10 18.18 -5.12
C LYS A 158 -9.31 19.25 -5.87
N LYS A 159 -8.07 19.01 -6.21
CA LYS A 159 -7.22 19.97 -6.94
C LYS A 159 -7.64 20.13 -8.41
N VAL A 160 -8.37 19.18 -8.98
CA VAL A 160 -8.68 19.12 -10.41
C VAL A 160 -10.15 18.83 -10.74
N ALA A 161 -10.83 18.03 -9.93
CA ALA A 161 -12.23 17.66 -10.12
C ALA A 161 -13.20 18.83 -9.82
N GLU A 162 -14.38 18.81 -10.42
CA GLU A 162 -15.49 19.74 -10.09
C GLU A 162 -15.97 19.51 -8.66
N SER A 163 -16.15 18.25 -8.30
CA SER A 163 -16.57 17.84 -6.96
C SER A 163 -15.98 16.47 -6.60
N VAL A 164 -15.74 16.29 -5.31
CA VAL A 164 -15.31 15.02 -4.72
C VAL A 164 -16.20 14.70 -3.53
N VAL A 165 -16.81 13.52 -3.54
CA VAL A 165 -17.55 12.97 -2.40
C VAL A 165 -16.83 11.74 -1.86
N MET A 166 -16.72 11.62 -0.55
CA MET A 166 -16.22 10.41 0.09
C MET A 166 -17.38 9.49 0.45
N LEU A 167 -17.31 8.23 0.05
CA LEU A 167 -18.32 7.20 0.29
C LEU A 167 -17.77 6.15 1.24
N THR A 168 -18.37 6.00 2.41
CA THR A 168 -17.85 5.06 3.43
C THR A 168 -18.42 3.66 3.33
N ASP A 169 -19.39 3.44 2.47
CA ASP A 169 -20.06 2.14 2.26
C ASP A 169 -20.61 1.56 3.59
N GLY A 170 -21.35 2.37 4.32
CA GLY A 170 -21.98 2.01 5.59
C GLY A 170 -21.06 2.04 6.81
N LYS A 171 -19.82 2.52 6.67
CA LYS A 171 -18.90 2.69 7.80
C LYS A 171 -19.00 4.11 8.38
N GLU A 172 -18.35 4.31 9.53
CA GLU A 172 -18.25 5.62 10.16
C GLU A 172 -17.55 6.64 9.25
N ALA A 173 -18.09 7.85 9.24
CA ALA A 173 -17.53 8.95 8.47
C ALA A 173 -16.21 9.42 9.09
N PRO A 174 -15.14 9.59 8.30
CA PRO A 174 -13.93 10.24 8.77
C PRO A 174 -14.14 11.76 8.88
N GLU A 175 -13.16 12.46 9.41
CA GLU A 175 -13.14 13.92 9.44
C GLU A 175 -12.90 14.50 8.03
N TYR A 176 -13.97 14.53 7.23
CA TYR A 176 -14.00 15.02 5.85
C TYR A 176 -15.35 15.67 5.52
N ASP A 177 -15.35 16.90 5.00
CA ASP A 177 -16.53 17.74 4.88
C ASP A 177 -17.65 17.19 3.99
N ASN A 178 -17.30 16.53 2.88
CA ASN A 178 -18.26 15.99 1.91
C ASN A 178 -18.24 14.45 1.95
N CYS A 179 -18.94 13.88 2.92
CA CYS A 179 -18.98 12.45 3.17
C CYS A 179 -20.42 11.92 3.11
N ASP A 180 -20.61 10.76 2.48
CA ASP A 180 -21.87 10.02 2.43
C ASP A 180 -21.64 8.60 2.97
N THR A 181 -22.48 8.19 3.92
CA THR A 181 -22.33 6.91 4.62
C THR A 181 -23.26 5.83 4.11
N ARG A 182 -24.06 6.10 3.07
CA ARG A 182 -24.97 5.09 2.50
C ARG A 182 -24.18 3.88 1.98
N LYS A 183 -24.78 2.70 2.10
CA LYS A 183 -24.23 1.47 1.54
C LYS A 183 -24.38 1.45 0.04
N ILE A 184 -23.30 1.09 -0.64
CA ILE A 184 -23.23 1.05 -2.09
C ILE A 184 -23.68 -0.35 -2.58
N LYS A 185 -24.64 -0.35 -3.49
CA LYS A 185 -25.15 -1.56 -4.14
C LYS A 185 -24.37 -1.89 -5.41
N SER A 186 -24.21 -0.90 -6.29
CA SER A 186 -23.55 -1.09 -7.59
C SER A 186 -22.96 0.21 -8.12
N ILE A 187 -21.99 0.07 -9.03
CA ILE A 187 -21.53 1.12 -9.93
C ILE A 187 -22.14 0.83 -11.28
N GLU A 188 -22.71 1.85 -11.94
CA GLU A 188 -23.44 1.67 -13.19
C GLU A 188 -23.04 2.72 -14.22
N GLY A 189 -23.22 2.35 -15.49
CA GLY A 189 -22.93 3.16 -16.67
C GLY A 189 -23.01 2.31 -17.92
N ASN A 190 -22.75 2.91 -19.07
CA ASN A 190 -22.68 2.20 -20.35
C ASN A 190 -21.22 1.85 -20.70
N GLU A 191 -20.50 2.73 -21.36
CA GLU A 191 -19.08 2.55 -21.70
C GLU A 191 -18.17 2.89 -20.53
N THR A 192 -18.55 3.89 -19.74
CA THR A 192 -17.83 4.37 -18.56
C THR A 192 -18.79 4.46 -17.37
N VAL A 193 -18.24 4.70 -16.17
CA VAL A 193 -19.04 5.00 -14.98
C VAL A 193 -19.89 6.25 -15.21
N GLU A 194 -21.16 6.19 -14.86
CA GLU A 194 -22.11 7.30 -14.92
C GLU A 194 -22.77 7.59 -13.57
N LYS A 195 -22.94 6.56 -12.73
CA LYS A 195 -23.59 6.69 -11.42
C LYS A 195 -23.22 5.59 -10.44
N ILE A 196 -23.48 5.88 -9.18
CA ILE A 196 -23.47 4.94 -8.06
C ILE A 196 -24.92 4.73 -7.63
N VAL A 197 -25.31 3.48 -7.42
CA VAL A 197 -26.61 3.09 -6.88
C VAL A 197 -26.43 2.60 -5.45
N PHE A 198 -27.22 3.11 -4.52
CA PHE A 198 -27.20 2.73 -3.12
C PHE A 198 -28.21 1.63 -2.79
N GLU A 199 -28.04 0.97 -1.63
CA GLU A 199 -28.96 -0.10 -1.20
C GLU A 199 -30.40 0.40 -0.95
N ASP A 200 -30.57 1.67 -0.62
CA ASP A 200 -31.88 2.33 -0.44
C ASP A 200 -32.60 2.65 -1.77
N GLY A 201 -31.96 2.35 -2.90
CA GLY A 201 -32.47 2.60 -4.24
C GLY A 201 -32.20 4.02 -4.77
N SER A 202 -31.59 4.89 -3.99
CA SER A 202 -31.18 6.22 -4.45
C SER A 202 -29.94 6.12 -5.36
N GLU A 203 -29.73 7.15 -6.17
CA GLU A 203 -28.63 7.21 -7.13
C GLU A 203 -27.82 8.50 -6.94
N MET A 204 -26.53 8.43 -7.30
CA MET A 204 -25.62 9.56 -7.34
C MET A 204 -24.87 9.58 -8.66
N ALA A 205 -25.02 10.64 -9.44
CA ALA A 205 -24.27 10.81 -10.69
C ALA A 205 -22.80 11.12 -10.40
N VAL A 206 -21.90 10.35 -11.00
CA VAL A 206 -20.44 10.53 -10.93
C VAL A 206 -19.79 10.11 -12.25
N ASP A 207 -18.71 10.79 -12.62
CA ASP A 207 -17.92 10.45 -13.81
C ASP A 207 -16.77 9.49 -13.49
N GLY A 208 -16.43 9.33 -12.21
CA GLY A 208 -15.37 8.44 -11.78
C GLY A 208 -15.43 8.06 -10.31
N VAL A 209 -14.93 6.86 -10.02
CA VAL A 209 -14.92 6.26 -8.68
C VAL A 209 -13.50 5.81 -8.36
N PHE A 210 -12.97 6.28 -7.26
CA PHE A 210 -11.64 5.94 -6.77
C PHE A 210 -11.73 5.04 -5.55
N ILE A 211 -11.09 3.87 -5.61
CA ILE A 211 -11.14 2.88 -4.53
C ILE A 211 -9.95 3.09 -3.60
N ALA A 212 -10.22 3.56 -2.39
CA ALA A 212 -9.21 3.85 -1.36
C ALA A 212 -9.57 3.19 -0.02
N LEU A 213 -9.79 1.87 -0.05
CA LEU A 213 -10.18 1.08 1.11
C LEU A 213 -8.99 0.59 1.93
N GLY A 214 -9.04 0.85 3.22
CA GLY A 214 -7.97 0.44 4.14
C GLY A 214 -6.73 1.29 3.92
N VAL A 215 -5.61 0.67 3.59
CA VAL A 215 -4.30 1.30 3.42
C VAL A 215 -3.88 1.33 1.96
N ALA A 216 -2.98 2.25 1.61
CA ALA A 216 -2.38 2.28 0.28
C ALA A 216 -1.73 0.93 -0.04
N GLY A 217 -2.19 0.29 -1.11
CA GLY A 217 -1.62 -0.97 -1.57
C GLY A 217 -0.19 -0.81 -2.08
N GLY A 218 0.66 -1.83 -1.92
CA GLY A 218 2.05 -1.76 -2.42
C GLY A 218 2.12 -1.50 -3.92
N VAL A 219 1.22 -2.11 -4.67
CA VAL A 219 1.10 -1.88 -6.11
C VAL A 219 0.71 -0.44 -6.43
N ASP A 220 -0.16 0.18 -5.62
CA ASP A 220 -0.60 1.55 -5.85
C ASP A 220 0.52 2.54 -5.52
N LEU A 221 1.25 2.32 -4.42
CA LEU A 221 2.46 3.10 -4.09
C LEU A 221 3.54 2.96 -5.17
N ALA A 222 3.78 1.75 -5.67
CA ALA A 222 4.75 1.51 -6.73
C ALA A 222 4.39 2.23 -8.04
N ARG A 223 3.11 2.23 -8.42
CA ARG A 223 2.61 2.95 -9.61
C ARG A 223 2.81 4.45 -9.52
N LYS A 224 2.60 5.05 -8.34
CA LYS A 224 2.85 6.49 -8.11
C LYS A 224 4.29 6.89 -8.43
N LEU A 225 5.24 5.99 -8.21
CA LEU A 225 6.66 6.19 -8.54
C LEU A 225 7.04 5.77 -9.96
N GLY A 226 6.10 5.28 -10.78
CA GLY A 226 6.36 4.82 -12.15
C GLY A 226 6.96 3.40 -12.23
N ALA A 227 6.83 2.60 -11.18
CA ALA A 227 7.28 1.21 -11.22
C ALA A 227 6.40 0.37 -12.14
N VAL A 228 7.01 -0.53 -12.90
CA VAL A 228 6.29 -1.47 -13.76
C VAL A 228 5.54 -2.49 -12.91
N VAL A 229 4.26 -2.65 -13.22
CA VAL A 229 3.36 -3.57 -12.54
C VAL A 229 2.79 -4.56 -13.55
N ASN A 230 2.80 -5.84 -13.22
CA ASN A 230 2.20 -6.92 -14.02
C ASN A 230 0.97 -7.48 -13.27
N GLY A 231 -0.22 -7.11 -13.72
CA GLY A 231 -1.46 -7.43 -13.01
C GLY A 231 -1.50 -6.83 -11.61
N SER A 232 -1.50 -7.70 -10.60
CA SER A 232 -1.55 -7.32 -9.18
C SER A 232 -0.18 -7.37 -8.47
N TYR A 233 0.92 -7.45 -9.23
CA TYR A 233 2.25 -7.61 -8.68
C TYR A 233 3.23 -6.58 -9.24
N ILE A 234 4.17 -6.14 -8.41
CA ILE A 234 5.25 -5.24 -8.78
C ILE A 234 6.34 -6.07 -9.48
N SER A 235 6.76 -5.64 -10.67
CA SER A 235 7.85 -6.31 -11.40
C SER A 235 9.19 -5.93 -10.80
N VAL A 236 10.01 -6.95 -10.51
CA VAL A 236 11.34 -6.80 -9.92
C VAL A 236 12.34 -7.71 -10.61
N ASP A 237 13.62 -7.37 -10.50
CA ASP A 237 14.72 -8.22 -10.91
C ASP A 237 15.07 -9.29 -9.85
N GLU A 238 16.16 -10.02 -10.06
CA GLU A 238 16.65 -11.06 -9.14
C GLU A 238 17.09 -10.54 -7.76
N ASN A 239 17.41 -9.24 -7.66
CA ASN A 239 17.79 -8.53 -6.44
C ASN A 239 16.61 -7.80 -5.79
N MET A 240 15.38 -8.02 -6.28
CA MET A 240 14.16 -7.35 -5.85
C MET A 240 14.11 -5.84 -6.18
N LEU A 241 14.96 -5.35 -7.09
CA LEU A 241 14.96 -3.98 -7.58
C LEU A 241 13.89 -3.84 -8.67
N THR A 242 13.13 -2.74 -8.63
CA THR A 242 12.20 -2.37 -9.69
C THR A 242 12.93 -1.71 -10.87
N ASN A 243 12.20 -1.27 -11.88
CA ASN A 243 12.73 -0.41 -12.95
C ASN A 243 13.12 1.00 -12.48
N ILE A 244 12.76 1.38 -11.26
CA ILE A 244 13.12 2.67 -10.66
C ILE A 244 14.37 2.49 -9.78
N PRO A 245 15.43 3.27 -10.00
CA PRO A 245 16.66 3.18 -9.19
C PRO A 245 16.38 3.32 -7.70
N ASN A 246 16.95 2.43 -6.88
CA ASN A 246 16.81 2.38 -5.42
C ASN A 246 15.38 2.16 -4.89
N LEU A 247 14.41 1.81 -5.77
CA LEU A 247 13.09 1.36 -5.37
C LEU A 247 13.02 -0.17 -5.44
N TYR A 248 12.76 -0.80 -4.31
CA TYR A 248 12.66 -2.25 -4.16
C TYR A 248 11.24 -2.66 -3.82
N ALA A 249 10.85 -3.87 -4.20
CA ALA A 249 9.62 -4.49 -3.73
C ALA A 249 9.91 -5.93 -3.29
N VAL A 250 9.35 -6.35 -2.15
CA VAL A 250 9.66 -7.64 -1.52
C VAL A 250 8.42 -8.30 -0.92
N GLY A 251 8.42 -9.61 -0.88
CA GLY A 251 7.32 -10.41 -0.32
C GLY A 251 6.15 -10.54 -1.29
N ASP A 252 4.94 -10.65 -0.75
CA ASP A 252 3.74 -11.02 -1.52
C ASP A 252 3.37 -10.00 -2.61
N CYS A 253 3.78 -8.74 -2.49
CA CYS A 253 3.52 -7.71 -3.51
C CYS A 253 4.27 -7.96 -4.83
N THR A 254 5.24 -8.86 -4.85
CA THR A 254 5.97 -9.29 -6.07
C THR A 254 5.44 -10.60 -6.67
N GLY A 255 4.42 -11.20 -6.05
CA GLY A 255 3.82 -12.46 -6.50
C GLY A 255 4.68 -13.68 -6.21
N GLY A 256 4.47 -14.74 -7.00
CA GLY A 256 5.16 -16.02 -6.84
C GLY A 256 4.65 -16.83 -5.64
N LEU A 257 5.54 -17.51 -4.94
CA LEU A 257 5.19 -18.31 -3.76
C LEU A 257 4.84 -17.40 -2.56
N LEU A 258 3.58 -17.41 -2.14
CA LEU A 258 3.10 -16.60 -1.01
C LEU A 258 3.39 -17.31 0.33
N GLN A 259 4.64 -17.29 0.75
CA GLN A 259 5.12 -17.98 1.96
C GLN A 259 6.14 -17.12 2.73
N VAL A 260 6.20 -17.33 4.06
CA VAL A 260 7.14 -16.65 4.96
C VAL A 260 8.59 -16.82 4.47
N ALA A 261 8.99 -18.03 4.08
CA ALA A 261 10.34 -18.32 3.62
C ALA A 261 10.73 -17.50 2.37
N LYS A 262 9.80 -17.35 1.39
CA LYS A 262 10.04 -16.51 0.21
C LYS A 262 10.12 -15.04 0.61
N ALA A 263 9.20 -14.56 1.44
CA ALA A 263 9.18 -13.18 1.91
C ALA A 263 10.50 -12.79 2.62
N VAL A 264 11.03 -13.67 3.47
CA VAL A 264 12.31 -13.49 4.15
C VAL A 264 13.47 -13.48 3.14
N CYS A 265 13.47 -14.39 2.16
CA CYS A 265 14.48 -14.43 1.11
C CYS A 265 14.51 -13.15 0.28
N ASP A 266 13.34 -12.66 -0.15
CA ASP A 266 13.24 -11.41 -0.92
C ASP A 266 13.79 -10.22 -0.13
N GLY A 267 13.41 -10.08 1.14
CA GLY A 267 13.92 -9.03 2.01
C GLY A 267 15.44 -9.07 2.15
N ALA A 268 16.01 -10.27 2.32
CA ALA A 268 17.46 -10.45 2.39
C ALA A 268 18.17 -10.00 1.10
N LYS A 269 17.64 -10.36 -0.07
CA LYS A 269 18.19 -9.95 -1.38
C LYS A 269 18.18 -8.44 -1.53
N ALA A 270 17.03 -7.78 -1.29
CA ALA A 270 16.92 -6.34 -1.34
C ALA A 270 17.88 -5.65 -0.37
N GLY A 271 17.91 -6.10 0.90
CA GLY A 271 18.82 -5.54 1.89
C GLY A 271 20.30 -5.63 1.51
N ILE A 272 20.73 -6.75 0.92
CA ILE A 272 22.10 -6.93 0.44
C ILE A 272 22.41 -5.98 -0.73
N ASP A 273 21.48 -5.85 -1.70
CA ASP A 273 21.69 -4.98 -2.85
C ASP A 273 21.71 -3.49 -2.45
N ILE A 274 20.83 -3.07 -1.54
CA ILE A 274 20.81 -1.73 -0.97
C ILE A 274 22.17 -1.38 -0.35
N ILE A 275 22.74 -2.27 0.45
CA ILE A 275 24.06 -2.04 1.08
C ILE A 275 25.15 -1.84 0.02
N LYS A 276 25.10 -2.58 -1.09
CA LYS A 276 26.08 -2.45 -2.18
C LYS A 276 25.96 -1.13 -2.92
N LYS A 277 24.75 -0.60 -3.08
CA LYS A 277 24.49 0.60 -3.87
C LYS A 277 24.60 1.90 -3.07
N LEU A 278 24.37 1.85 -1.77
CA LEU A 278 24.42 3.05 -0.90
C LEU A 278 25.77 3.25 -0.20
N LYS A 279 26.70 2.34 -0.36
CA LYS A 279 28.10 2.46 0.08
C LYS A 279 29.03 2.85 -1.06
#